data_a611cced9198ad63a3d85eb2fcfebcec
#
_entry.id   a611cced9198ad63a3d85eb2fcfebcec
#
_cell.length_a   1.000
_cell.length_b   1.000
_cell.length_c   1.000
_cell.angle_alpha   90.00
_cell.angle_beta   90.00
_cell.angle_gamma   90.00
#
_symmetry.space_group_name_H-M   'P 1'
#
loop_
_entity.id
_entity.type
_entity.pdbx_description
1 polymer ?
#
loop_
_entity_poly.entity_id
_entity_poly.type
_entity_poly.pdbx_seq_one_letter_code
_entity_poly.pdbx_strand_id
1 'polypeptide(L)'
;RQDLGASAMNDGSGFIAAVLRELAASTAVILAAWGALGGATNALTTKMRLRDALRHILLGGLIAAGMGSLSMAVIAAWLGLRPDAIPAGGPAGSAAYLVGVFGPAFIEVVHARLRAAKGRKDD
;
A
#
# COMPACT_ATOMS: atom_id res chain seq x y z
N ARG A 1 -17.86 39.31 20.35
CA ARG A 1 -18.44 38.61 19.14
C ARG A 1 -17.37 38.08 18.17
N GLN A 2 -16.08 38.26 18.45
CA GLN A 2 -14.98 37.81 17.56
C GLN A 2 -14.35 36.48 17.97
N ASP A 3 -14.64 35.93 19.13
CA ASP A 3 -13.93 34.74 19.65
C ASP A 3 -14.50 33.37 19.18
N LEU A 4 -15.72 33.36 18.63
CA LEU A 4 -16.38 32.12 18.18
C LEU A 4 -15.81 31.58 16.89
N GLY A 5 -15.28 32.41 16.01
CA GLY A 5 -14.68 32.00 14.73
C GLY A 5 -13.28 31.39 14.87
N ALA A 6 -12.47 31.91 15.77
CA ALA A 6 -11.11 31.43 16.01
C ALA A 6 -11.09 30.07 16.72
N SER A 7 -12.05 29.80 17.60
CA SER A 7 -12.19 28.52 18.30
C SER A 7 -12.56 27.40 17.35
N ALA A 8 -13.51 27.62 16.44
CA ALA A 8 -13.94 26.59 15.46
C ALA A 8 -12.85 26.22 14.44
N MET A 9 -12.02 27.19 14.01
CA MET A 9 -10.86 26.91 13.12
C MET A 9 -9.75 26.14 13.83
N ASN A 10 -9.55 26.37 15.13
CA ASN A 10 -8.53 25.69 15.91
C ASN A 10 -8.91 24.22 16.21
N ASP A 11 -10.19 23.94 16.41
CA ASP A 11 -10.68 22.56 16.63
C ASP A 11 -10.55 21.70 15.36
N GLY A 12 -10.81 22.27 14.18
CA GLY A 12 -10.63 21.56 12.90
C GLY A 12 -9.17 21.22 12.59
N SER A 13 -8.24 22.15 12.86
CA SER A 13 -6.80 21.89 12.64
C SER A 13 -6.25 20.87 13.64
N GLY A 14 -6.71 20.88 14.89
CA GLY A 14 -6.35 19.89 15.91
C GLY A 14 -6.83 18.49 15.56
N PHE A 15 -8.07 18.36 15.06
CA PHE A 15 -8.63 17.10 14.60
C PHE A 15 -7.84 16.53 13.40
N ILE A 16 -7.56 17.35 12.38
CA ILE A 16 -6.77 16.92 11.21
C ILE A 16 -5.37 16.49 11.63
N ALA A 17 -4.71 17.24 12.52
CA ALA A 17 -3.39 16.88 13.03
C ALA A 17 -3.40 15.56 13.82
N ALA A 18 -4.45 15.30 14.60
CA ALA A 18 -4.62 14.03 15.32
C ALA A 18 -4.83 12.85 14.37
N VAL A 19 -5.69 13.03 13.36
CA VAL A 19 -5.93 12.00 12.33
C VAL A 19 -4.67 11.71 11.52
N LEU A 20 -3.93 12.73 11.10
CA LEU A 20 -2.66 12.57 10.37
C LEU A 20 -1.60 11.85 11.22
N ARG A 21 -1.54 12.15 12.52
CA ARG A 21 -0.63 11.46 13.45
C ARG A 21 -0.99 10.00 13.60
N GLU A 22 -2.27 9.68 13.75
CA GLU A 22 -2.77 8.31 13.86
C GLU A 22 -2.49 7.51 12.57
N LEU A 23 -2.77 8.12 11.41
CA LEU A 23 -2.46 7.52 10.11
C LEU A 23 -0.95 7.29 9.94
N ALA A 24 -0.11 8.26 10.31
CA ALA A 24 1.34 8.13 10.22
C ALA A 24 1.90 7.04 11.15
N ALA A 25 1.26 6.78 12.29
CA ALA A 25 1.61 5.70 13.20
C ALA A 25 1.07 4.33 12.75
N SER A 26 0.13 4.31 11.79
CA SER A 26 -0.48 3.08 11.30
C SER A 26 0.51 2.26 10.46
N THR A 27 0.68 1.00 10.83
CA THR A 27 1.49 0.03 10.06
C THR A 27 1.04 -0.05 8.60
N ALA A 28 -0.25 0.02 8.34
CA ALA A 28 -0.80 -0.03 6.98
C ALA A 28 -0.35 1.16 6.11
N VAL A 29 -0.27 2.36 6.68
CA VAL A 29 0.22 3.56 5.97
C VAL A 29 1.72 3.46 5.67
N ILE A 30 2.51 2.94 6.60
CA ILE A 30 3.94 2.70 6.38
C ILE A 30 4.14 1.68 5.24
N LEU A 31 3.40 0.58 5.24
CA LEU A 31 3.45 -0.43 4.19
C LEU A 31 2.96 0.13 2.84
N ALA A 32 1.90 0.95 2.86
CA ALA A 32 1.42 1.65 1.66
C ALA A 32 2.48 2.58 1.07
N ALA A 33 3.22 3.32 1.90
CA ALA A 33 4.31 4.18 1.45
C ALA A 33 5.44 3.37 0.79
N TRP A 34 5.86 2.28 1.38
CA TRP A 34 6.85 1.36 0.79
C TRP A 34 6.36 0.74 -0.52
N GLY A 35 5.10 0.33 -0.59
CA GLY A 35 4.50 -0.19 -1.81
C GLY A 35 4.38 0.86 -2.92
N ALA A 36 4.05 2.10 -2.57
CA ALA A 36 4.02 3.22 -3.51
C ALA A 36 5.41 3.54 -4.06
N LEU A 37 6.46 3.50 -3.22
CA LEU A 37 7.85 3.63 -3.66
C LEU A 37 8.24 2.51 -4.63
N GLY A 38 7.83 1.27 -4.37
CA GLY A 38 8.02 0.15 -5.28
C GLY A 38 7.32 0.38 -6.63
N GLY A 39 6.07 0.82 -6.61
CA GLY A 39 5.32 1.20 -7.81
C GLY A 39 5.96 2.34 -8.59
N ALA A 40 6.52 3.34 -7.90
CA ALA A 40 7.25 4.44 -8.52
C ALA A 40 8.53 3.95 -9.21
N THR A 41 9.29 3.06 -8.57
CA THR A 41 10.48 2.45 -9.16
C THR A 41 10.13 1.70 -10.45
N ASN A 42 9.06 0.90 -10.44
CA ASN A 42 8.59 0.21 -11.62
C ASN A 42 8.18 1.18 -12.73
N ALA A 43 7.45 2.25 -12.40
CA ALA A 43 7.02 3.26 -13.36
C ALA A 43 8.21 4.00 -14.01
N LEU A 44 9.27 4.30 -13.24
CA LEU A 44 10.48 4.94 -13.73
C LEU A 44 11.29 4.03 -14.67
N THR A 45 11.39 2.74 -14.35
CA THR A 45 12.14 1.77 -15.17
C THR A 45 11.44 1.45 -16.49
N THR A 46 10.10 1.55 -16.54
CA THR A 46 9.29 1.16 -17.71
C THR A 46 8.97 2.33 -18.63
N LYS A 47 9.45 3.56 -18.35
CA LYS A 47 9.19 4.78 -19.15
C LYS A 47 7.71 5.00 -19.49
N MET A 48 6.85 4.81 -18.51
CA MET A 48 5.39 4.94 -18.65
C MET A 48 4.96 6.42 -18.76
N ARG A 49 3.78 6.67 -19.31
CA ARG A 49 3.13 7.98 -19.23
C ARG A 49 2.81 8.31 -17.78
N LEU A 50 2.87 9.58 -17.41
CA LEU A 50 2.65 10.05 -16.04
C LEU A 50 1.33 9.52 -15.43
N ARG A 51 0.29 9.43 -16.24
CA ARG A 51 -1.02 8.93 -15.82
C ARG A 51 -0.99 7.45 -15.43
N ASP A 52 -0.26 6.65 -16.21
CA ASP A 52 -0.08 5.22 -15.94
C ASP A 52 0.85 5.02 -14.75
N ALA A 53 1.89 5.85 -14.62
CA ALA A 53 2.78 5.86 -13.47
C ALA A 53 2.03 6.13 -12.16
N LEU A 54 1.17 7.14 -12.12
CA LEU A 54 0.33 7.44 -10.95
C LEU A 54 -0.57 6.26 -10.58
N ARG A 55 -1.16 5.61 -11.57
CA ARG A 55 -1.98 4.42 -11.36
C ARG A 55 -1.17 3.27 -10.74
N HIS A 56 0.05 3.03 -11.21
CA HIS A 56 0.94 2.00 -10.67
C HIS A 56 1.39 2.31 -9.24
N ILE A 57 1.70 3.56 -8.94
CA ILE A 57 2.05 4.02 -7.59
C ILE A 57 0.89 3.79 -6.63
N LEU A 58 -0.32 4.20 -7.00
CA LEU A 58 -1.52 4.01 -6.19
C LEU A 58 -1.85 2.54 -5.98
N LEU A 59 -1.80 1.74 -7.05
CA LEU A 59 -2.04 0.29 -6.96
C LEU A 59 -0.99 -0.40 -6.10
N GLY A 60 0.29 -0.07 -6.27
CA GLY A 60 1.38 -0.60 -5.47
C GLY A 60 1.19 -0.30 -3.98
N GLY A 61 0.82 0.93 -3.64
CA GLY A 61 0.52 1.34 -2.28
C GLY A 61 -0.69 0.63 -1.70
N LEU A 62 -1.77 0.52 -2.47
CA LEU A 62 -3.01 -0.12 -2.03
C LEU A 62 -2.84 -1.62 -1.80
N ILE A 63 -2.15 -2.30 -2.73
CA ILE A 63 -1.85 -3.74 -2.61
C ILE A 63 -0.95 -3.99 -1.40
N ALA A 64 0.09 -3.18 -1.22
CA ALA A 64 0.99 -3.30 -0.08
C ALA A 64 0.29 -3.03 1.26
N ALA A 65 -0.62 -2.08 1.32
CA ALA A 65 -1.43 -1.83 2.52
C ALA A 65 -2.35 -3.01 2.87
N GLY A 66 -3.01 -3.58 1.87
CA GLY A 66 -3.94 -4.70 2.06
C GLY A 66 -3.23 -6.03 2.31
N MET A 67 -2.25 -6.37 1.49
CA MET A 67 -1.52 -7.64 1.59
C MET A 67 -0.39 -7.61 2.61
N GLY A 68 0.17 -6.44 2.92
CA GLY A 68 1.26 -6.31 3.86
C GLY A 68 0.88 -6.79 5.25
N SER A 69 -0.31 -6.47 5.72
CA SER A 69 -0.83 -6.92 7.01
C SER A 69 -1.06 -8.45 7.05
N LEU A 70 -1.59 -9.02 5.97
CA LEU A 70 -1.78 -10.48 5.84
C LEU A 70 -0.45 -11.21 5.73
N SER A 71 0.49 -10.71 4.93
CA SER A 71 1.83 -11.29 4.78
C SER A 71 2.57 -11.31 6.12
N MET A 72 2.47 -10.24 6.90
CA MET A 72 3.03 -10.16 8.25
C MET A 72 2.45 -11.21 9.17
N ALA A 73 1.13 -11.38 9.17
CA ALA A 73 0.46 -12.38 10.00
C ALA A 73 0.88 -13.81 9.62
N VAL A 74 0.99 -14.09 8.32
CA VAL A 74 1.39 -15.41 7.80
C VAL A 74 2.86 -15.69 8.14
N ILE A 75 3.78 -14.75 7.90
CA ILE A 75 5.21 -14.91 8.20
C ILE A 75 5.42 -15.05 9.69
N ALA A 76 4.77 -14.22 10.52
CA ALA A 76 4.87 -14.30 11.96
C ALA A 76 4.36 -15.66 12.48
N ALA A 77 3.23 -16.14 11.99
CA ALA A 77 2.70 -17.45 12.35
C ALA A 77 3.63 -18.59 11.94
N TRP A 78 4.25 -18.49 10.77
CA TRP A 78 5.17 -19.51 10.25
C TRP A 78 6.49 -19.56 11.04
N LEU A 79 6.97 -18.39 11.49
CA LEU A 79 8.17 -18.28 12.33
C LEU A 79 7.89 -18.46 13.83
N GLY A 80 6.62 -18.64 14.25
CA GLY A 80 6.23 -18.70 15.65
C GLY A 80 6.43 -17.39 16.40
N LEU A 81 6.47 -16.25 15.69
CA LEU A 81 6.63 -14.92 16.25
C LEU A 81 5.27 -14.22 16.42
N ARG A 82 5.22 -13.26 17.34
CA ARG A 82 4.05 -12.38 17.45
C ARG A 82 4.08 -11.36 16.32
N PRO A 83 2.95 -11.05 15.68
CA PRO A 83 2.89 -10.09 14.55
C PRO A 83 3.45 -8.71 14.89
N ASP A 84 3.28 -8.27 16.13
CA ASP A 84 3.76 -6.99 16.66
C ASP A 84 5.29 -6.96 16.88
N ALA A 85 5.96 -8.10 16.83
CA ALA A 85 7.42 -8.18 17.00
C ALA A 85 8.20 -7.81 15.73
N ILE A 86 7.53 -7.67 14.57
CA ILE A 86 8.17 -7.36 13.29
C ILE A 86 7.99 -5.86 12.98
N PRO A 87 9.07 -5.05 12.97
CA PRO A 87 8.98 -3.63 12.66
C PRO A 87 8.51 -3.39 11.21
N ALA A 88 7.54 -2.50 11.02
CA ALA A 88 7.01 -2.16 9.71
C ALA A 88 8.04 -1.47 8.78
N GLY A 89 9.04 -0.81 9.36
CA GLY A 89 10.13 -0.16 8.60
C GLY A 89 11.30 -1.06 8.21
N GLY A 90 11.30 -2.32 8.69
CA GLY A 90 12.39 -3.28 8.43
C GLY A 90 12.02 -4.31 7.34
N PRO A 91 12.02 -5.62 7.67
CA PRO A 91 11.72 -6.69 6.71
C PRO A 91 10.35 -6.57 6.07
N ALA A 92 9.36 -6.05 6.81
CA ALA A 92 8.01 -5.82 6.30
C ALA A 92 7.97 -4.70 5.24
N GLY A 93 8.71 -3.62 5.46
CA GLY A 93 8.84 -2.54 4.48
C GLY A 93 9.49 -3.03 3.19
N SER A 94 10.54 -3.86 3.29
CA SER A 94 11.19 -4.48 2.13
C SER A 94 10.23 -5.38 1.36
N ALA A 95 9.44 -6.20 2.04
CA ALA A 95 8.42 -7.03 1.40
C ALA A 95 7.34 -6.18 0.72
N ALA A 96 6.85 -5.13 1.38
CA ALA A 96 5.88 -4.20 0.81
C ALA A 96 6.43 -3.47 -0.44
N TYR A 97 7.70 -3.09 -0.42
CA TYR A 97 8.38 -2.51 -1.58
C TYR A 97 8.41 -3.50 -2.77
N LEU A 98 8.81 -4.75 -2.53
CA LEU A 98 8.82 -5.77 -3.57
C LEU A 98 7.42 -6.05 -4.13
N VAL A 99 6.40 -6.08 -3.27
CA VAL A 99 5.00 -6.17 -3.70
C VAL A 99 4.60 -4.99 -4.58
N GLY A 100 5.05 -3.78 -4.26
CA GLY A 100 4.83 -2.59 -5.09
C GLY A 100 5.50 -2.68 -6.46
N VAL A 101 6.72 -3.22 -6.54
CA VAL A 101 7.46 -3.40 -7.80
C VAL A 101 6.82 -4.48 -8.68
N PHE A 102 6.51 -5.63 -8.11
CA PHE A 102 6.07 -6.81 -8.88
C PHE A 102 4.55 -7.00 -8.90
N GLY A 103 3.79 -6.33 -8.01
CA GLY A 103 2.34 -6.48 -7.89
C GLY A 103 1.58 -6.27 -9.20
N PRO A 104 1.82 -5.19 -9.95
CA PRO A 104 1.16 -4.98 -11.24
C PRO A 104 1.42 -6.09 -12.25
N ALA A 105 2.67 -6.56 -12.38
CA ALA A 105 3.05 -7.66 -13.27
C ALA A 105 2.38 -8.98 -12.86
N PHE A 106 2.28 -9.25 -11.57
CA PHE A 106 1.59 -10.42 -11.05
C PHE A 106 0.09 -10.41 -11.40
N ILE A 107 -0.57 -9.27 -11.25
CA ILE A 107 -1.99 -9.11 -11.62
C ILE A 107 -2.19 -9.35 -13.11
N GLU A 108 -1.32 -8.85 -13.97
CA GLU A 108 -1.38 -9.08 -15.42
C GLU A 108 -1.26 -10.56 -15.78
N VAL A 109 -0.33 -11.28 -15.16
CA VAL A 109 -0.17 -12.73 -15.36
C VAL A 109 -1.41 -13.49 -14.91
N VAL A 110 -1.97 -13.16 -13.75
CA VAL A 110 -3.21 -13.78 -13.25
C VAL A 110 -4.38 -13.52 -14.20
N HIS A 111 -4.56 -12.28 -14.66
CA HIS A 111 -5.62 -11.93 -15.62
C HIS A 111 -5.43 -12.64 -16.96
N ALA A 112 -4.21 -12.77 -17.45
CA ALA A 112 -3.92 -13.51 -18.67
C ALA A 112 -4.27 -15.01 -18.53
N ARG A 113 -3.92 -15.62 -17.40
CA ARG A 113 -4.28 -17.01 -17.11
C ARG A 113 -5.78 -17.23 -16.98
N LEU A 114 -6.48 -16.34 -16.29
CA LEU A 114 -7.94 -16.43 -16.15
C LEU A 114 -8.66 -16.30 -17.50
N ARG A 115 -8.20 -15.40 -18.38
CA ARG A 115 -8.74 -15.26 -19.73
C ARG A 115 -8.50 -16.52 -20.57
N ALA A 116 -7.32 -17.10 -20.51
CA ALA A 116 -6.99 -18.34 -21.22
C ALA A 116 -7.83 -19.53 -20.73
N ALA A 117 -8.10 -19.61 -19.41
CA ALA A 117 -8.93 -20.65 -18.83
C ALA A 117 -10.41 -20.51 -19.23
N LYS A 118 -10.91 -19.27 -19.41
CA LYS A 118 -12.29 -19.00 -19.84
C LYS A 118 -12.49 -19.37 -21.33
N GLY A 119 -11.56 -19.00 -22.20
CA GLY A 119 -11.65 -19.33 -23.62
C GLY A 119 -11.63 -20.82 -23.92
N ARG A 120 -11.04 -21.65 -23.03
CA ARG A 120 -11.02 -23.13 -23.20
C ARG A 120 -12.36 -23.80 -22.84
N LYS A 121 -13.29 -23.10 -22.17
CA LYS A 121 -14.61 -23.64 -21.82
C LYS A 121 -15.67 -23.40 -22.89
N ASP A 122 -15.39 -22.52 -23.83
CA ASP A 122 -16.33 -22.14 -24.89
C ASP A 122 -16.08 -22.90 -26.21
N ASP A 123 -15.03 -23.77 -26.24
CA ASP A 123 -14.75 -24.76 -27.27
C ASP A 123 -15.20 -26.18 -26.84
#